data_f496f2ae3f49a1ad9b6260992231da8b
#
_entry.id   f496f2ae3f49a1ad9b6260992231da8b
#
_cell.length_a   1.000
_cell.length_b   1.000
_cell.length_c   1.000
_cell.angle_alpha   90.00
_cell.angle_beta   90.00
_cell.angle_gamma   90.00
#
_symmetry.space_group_name_H-M   'P 1'
#
loop_
_entity.id
_entity.type
_entity.pdbx_description
1 polymer ?
#
loop_
_entity_poly.entity_id
_entity_poly.type
_entity_poly.pdbx_seq_one_letter_code
_entity_poly.pdbx_strand_id
1 'polypeptide(L)'
;MHVWPNAYKNGNSALAKQLEGEGKKLSTIDTAKLGSMSALAFKINGSAVSWSYHPKHEDIVIIKLAQPLAPGKSLTLTTPFIVKIPSGSISRLGHIGQSYQITQWYPKPAVFDHKGWHPIPYLNQGEFYSEYGSFDVSITVPKNYVV
;
A
#
# COMPACT_ATOMS: atom_id res chain seq x y z
N MET A 1 6.39 -5.06 4.15
CA MET A 1 6.01 -3.77 3.49
C MET A 1 4.52 -3.75 3.27
N HIS A 2 3.89 -2.63 3.55
CA HIS A 2 2.51 -2.36 3.17
C HIS A 2 2.46 -1.89 1.71
N VAL A 3 1.55 -2.46 0.93
CA VAL A 3 1.21 -2.07 -0.44
C VAL A 3 -0.31 -1.86 -0.51
N TRP A 4 -0.78 -1.01 0.37
CA TRP A 4 -2.19 -0.83 0.73
C TRP A 4 -3.15 -0.48 -0.41
N PRO A 5 -2.76 0.11 -1.56
CA PRO A 5 -3.66 0.18 -2.71
C PRO A 5 -4.21 -1.16 -3.18
N ASN A 6 -3.54 -2.29 -2.88
CA ASN A 6 -4.06 -3.62 -3.20
C ASN A 6 -5.28 -4.04 -2.35
N ALA A 7 -5.55 -3.36 -1.24
CA ALA A 7 -6.79 -3.59 -0.48
C ALA A 7 -8.06 -3.27 -1.29
N TYR A 8 -7.93 -2.41 -2.32
CA TYR A 8 -9.02 -2.01 -3.21
C TYR A 8 -9.15 -2.89 -4.45
N LYS A 9 -8.38 -3.96 -4.57
CA LYS A 9 -8.23 -4.74 -5.79
C LYS A 9 -9.40 -5.69 -6.06
N ASN A 10 -10.01 -6.21 -5.01
CA ASN A 10 -11.07 -7.23 -5.10
C ASN A 10 -11.88 -7.35 -3.80
N GLY A 11 -12.86 -8.27 -3.81
CA GLY A 11 -13.72 -8.56 -2.66
C GLY A 11 -13.10 -9.40 -1.53
N ASN A 12 -11.83 -9.82 -1.64
CA ASN A 12 -11.22 -10.76 -0.68
C ASN A 12 -10.36 -10.07 0.38
N SER A 13 -10.05 -8.79 0.21
CA SER A 13 -9.22 -8.02 1.14
C SER A 13 -9.88 -7.84 2.51
N ALA A 14 -9.08 -7.49 3.52
CA ALA A 14 -9.60 -7.13 4.85
C ALA A 14 -10.51 -5.90 4.77
N LEU A 15 -10.17 -4.90 3.94
CA LEU A 15 -11.01 -3.75 3.62
C LEU A 15 -12.38 -4.19 3.08
N ALA A 16 -12.38 -5.07 2.08
CA ALA A 16 -13.62 -5.54 1.45
C ALA A 16 -14.56 -6.23 2.46
N LYS A 17 -14.00 -7.07 3.33
CA LYS A 17 -14.77 -7.76 4.38
C LYS A 17 -15.34 -6.80 5.40
N GLN A 18 -14.57 -5.77 5.79
CA GLN A 18 -15.05 -4.74 6.72
C GLN A 18 -16.19 -3.94 6.09
N LEU A 19 -16.03 -3.51 4.83
CA LEU A 19 -17.05 -2.77 4.09
C LEU A 19 -18.33 -3.61 3.88
N GLU A 20 -18.19 -4.92 3.66
CA GLU A 20 -19.35 -5.83 3.56
C GLU A 20 -20.15 -5.86 4.86
N GLY A 21 -19.47 -5.86 6.02
CA GLY A 21 -20.12 -5.69 7.32
C GLY A 21 -20.85 -4.35 7.48
N GLU A 22 -20.44 -3.33 6.72
CA GLU A 22 -21.09 -2.00 6.65
C GLU A 22 -22.17 -1.92 5.54
N GLY A 23 -22.48 -3.03 4.87
CA GLY A 23 -23.47 -3.09 3.78
C GLY A 23 -22.93 -2.67 2.41
N LYS A 24 -21.63 -2.49 2.24
CA LYS A 24 -20.96 -2.12 0.98
C LYS A 24 -20.16 -3.30 0.46
N LYS A 25 -20.42 -3.75 -0.76
CA LYS A 25 -19.71 -4.91 -1.37
C LYS A 25 -18.76 -4.48 -2.47
N LEU A 26 -17.45 -4.58 -2.25
CA LEU A 26 -16.46 -4.34 -3.30
C LEU A 26 -16.63 -5.29 -4.49
N SER A 27 -17.05 -6.52 -4.25
CA SER A 27 -17.29 -7.51 -5.30
C SER A 27 -18.38 -7.12 -6.31
N THR A 28 -19.24 -6.17 -5.98
CA THR A 28 -20.27 -5.65 -6.90
C THR A 28 -19.82 -4.42 -7.69
N ILE A 29 -18.64 -3.88 -7.37
CA ILE A 29 -18.08 -2.73 -8.08
C ILE A 29 -17.41 -3.23 -9.36
N ASP A 30 -17.64 -2.54 -10.46
CA ASP A 30 -16.94 -2.79 -11.72
C ASP A 30 -15.42 -2.81 -11.49
N THR A 31 -14.76 -3.85 -11.95
CA THR A 31 -13.31 -4.05 -11.79
C THR A 31 -12.49 -2.89 -12.39
N ALA A 32 -13.03 -2.20 -13.41
CA ALA A 32 -12.42 -1.00 -13.96
C ALA A 32 -12.30 0.14 -12.94
N LYS A 33 -13.19 0.18 -11.95
CA LYS A 33 -13.24 1.20 -10.88
C LYS A 33 -12.44 0.83 -9.63
N LEU A 34 -11.95 -0.40 -9.53
CA LEU A 34 -11.14 -0.87 -8.40
C LEU A 34 -9.71 -0.33 -8.49
N GLY A 35 -9.04 -0.26 -7.34
CA GLY A 35 -7.66 0.19 -7.20
C GLY A 35 -6.66 -0.96 -7.07
N SER A 36 -5.39 -0.69 -7.32
CA SER A 36 -4.32 -1.68 -7.11
C SER A 36 -2.94 -1.03 -7.13
N MET A 37 -1.93 -1.77 -6.70
CA MET A 37 -0.52 -1.43 -6.89
C MET A 37 0.15 -2.54 -7.70
N SER A 38 0.97 -2.16 -8.69
CA SER A 38 1.67 -3.06 -9.61
C SER A 38 3.07 -2.58 -9.92
N ALA A 39 3.78 -3.26 -10.81
CA ALA A 39 5.15 -2.98 -11.24
C ALA A 39 6.19 -2.99 -10.10
N LEU A 40 5.92 -3.73 -9.03
CA LEU A 40 6.84 -3.86 -7.90
C LEU A 40 8.08 -4.68 -8.31
N ALA A 41 9.27 -4.12 -8.06
CA ALA A 41 10.56 -4.77 -8.32
C ALA A 41 11.57 -4.34 -7.24
N PHE A 42 11.47 -4.97 -6.07
CA PHE A 42 12.27 -4.59 -4.90
C PHE A 42 13.76 -4.89 -5.10
N LYS A 43 14.57 -3.89 -4.73
CA LYS A 43 16.04 -4.00 -4.67
C LYS A 43 16.53 -3.51 -3.31
N ILE A 44 17.54 -4.18 -2.77
CA ILE A 44 18.27 -3.75 -1.59
C ILE A 44 19.69 -3.40 -1.99
N ASN A 45 20.13 -2.17 -1.70
CA ASN A 45 21.43 -1.63 -2.08
C ASN A 45 21.75 -1.87 -3.57
N GLY A 46 20.73 -1.70 -4.44
CA GLY A 46 20.82 -1.88 -5.89
C GLY A 46 20.63 -3.32 -6.41
N SER A 47 20.69 -4.34 -5.55
CA SER A 47 20.54 -5.75 -5.93
C SER A 47 19.11 -6.23 -5.79
N ALA A 48 18.58 -6.96 -6.77
CA ALA A 48 17.24 -7.53 -6.73
C ALA A 48 17.10 -8.52 -5.57
N VAL A 49 15.95 -8.52 -4.92
CA VAL A 49 15.67 -9.41 -3.79
C VAL A 49 14.37 -10.19 -4.00
N SER A 50 14.32 -11.39 -3.42
CA SER A 50 13.11 -12.20 -3.42
C SER A 50 12.05 -11.58 -2.51
N TRP A 51 10.83 -11.55 -3.01
CA TRP A 51 9.67 -11.10 -2.26
C TRP A 51 8.42 -11.90 -2.66
N SER A 52 7.41 -11.88 -1.81
CA SER A 52 6.11 -12.49 -2.08
C SER A 52 5.00 -11.70 -1.41
N TYR A 53 3.77 -11.87 -1.87
CA TYR A 53 2.62 -11.39 -1.11
C TYR A 53 2.44 -12.22 0.17
N HIS A 54 1.91 -11.55 1.20
CA HIS A 54 1.50 -12.23 2.43
C HIS A 54 0.38 -13.23 2.14
N PRO A 55 0.40 -14.46 2.70
CA PRO A 55 -0.56 -15.52 2.33
C PRO A 55 -2.05 -15.16 2.52
N LYS A 56 -2.34 -14.25 3.46
CA LYS A 56 -3.72 -13.84 3.80
C LYS A 56 -4.07 -12.43 3.38
N HIS A 57 -3.07 -11.60 3.02
CA HIS A 57 -3.25 -10.16 2.80
C HIS A 57 -2.45 -9.72 1.59
N GLU A 58 -3.08 -9.58 0.44
CA GLU A 58 -2.42 -9.16 -0.81
C GLU A 58 -2.01 -7.66 -0.83
N ASP A 59 -2.39 -6.91 0.16
CA ASP A 59 -1.94 -5.54 0.43
C ASP A 59 -0.70 -5.47 1.34
N ILE A 60 -0.08 -6.63 1.61
CA ILE A 60 1.17 -6.77 2.34
C ILE A 60 2.15 -7.61 1.52
N VAL A 61 3.41 -7.18 1.43
CA VAL A 61 4.50 -7.97 0.85
C VAL A 61 5.56 -8.29 1.89
N ILE A 62 6.13 -9.50 1.76
CA ILE A 62 7.22 -10.01 2.58
C ILE A 62 8.48 -9.96 1.72
N ILE A 63 9.51 -9.26 2.19
CA ILE A 63 10.83 -9.21 1.57
C ILE A 63 11.80 -9.95 2.49
N LYS A 64 12.46 -10.97 1.97
CA LYS A 64 13.46 -11.73 2.73
C LYS A 64 14.83 -11.07 2.58
N LEU A 65 15.39 -10.62 3.68
CA LEU A 65 16.77 -10.15 3.72
C LEU A 65 17.72 -11.37 3.68
N ALA A 66 18.81 -11.27 2.93
CA ALA A 66 19.85 -12.30 2.88
C ALA A 66 20.51 -12.50 4.26
N GLN A 67 20.61 -11.41 5.03
CA GLN A 67 21.09 -11.39 6.41
C GLN A 67 20.25 -10.41 7.23
N PRO A 68 20.07 -10.63 8.53
CA PRO A 68 19.41 -9.67 9.41
C PRO A 68 20.12 -8.32 9.39
N LEU A 69 19.33 -7.24 9.43
CA LEU A 69 19.87 -5.90 9.62
C LEU A 69 20.32 -5.74 11.07
N ALA A 70 21.61 -5.55 11.28
CA ALA A 70 22.17 -5.38 12.62
C ALA A 70 21.76 -4.01 13.25
N PRO A 71 21.68 -3.91 14.58
CA PRO A 71 21.41 -2.65 15.26
C PRO A 71 22.33 -1.51 14.81
N GLY A 72 21.77 -0.33 14.62
CA GLY A 72 22.50 0.84 14.16
C GLY A 72 22.90 0.84 12.68
N LYS A 73 22.54 -0.20 11.93
CA LYS A 73 22.79 -0.27 10.47
C LYS A 73 21.57 0.15 9.68
N SER A 74 21.80 0.59 8.45
CA SER A 74 20.76 0.96 7.49
C SER A 74 20.92 0.19 6.20
N LEU A 75 19.82 0.09 5.44
CA LEU A 75 19.83 -0.40 4.06
C LEU A 75 18.97 0.52 3.20
N THR A 76 19.28 0.56 1.91
CA THR A 76 18.46 1.27 0.93
C THR A 76 17.56 0.27 0.23
N LEU A 77 16.26 0.44 0.36
CA LEU A 77 15.25 -0.33 -0.36
C LEU A 77 14.66 0.54 -1.47
N THR A 78 14.64 0.03 -2.69
CA THR A 78 14.03 0.71 -3.85
C THR A 78 13.05 -0.20 -4.57
N THR A 79 12.01 0.38 -5.13
CA THR A 79 11.09 -0.30 -6.05
C THR A 79 10.39 0.72 -6.94
N PRO A 80 10.23 0.48 -8.25
CA PRO A 80 9.19 1.15 -9.01
C PRO A 80 7.82 0.65 -8.55
N PHE A 81 6.79 1.43 -8.80
CA PHE A 81 5.41 1.00 -8.62
C PHE A 81 4.45 1.87 -9.45
N ILE A 82 3.31 1.30 -9.76
CA ILE A 82 2.19 1.98 -10.40
C ILE A 82 0.96 1.79 -9.50
N VAL A 83 0.29 2.87 -9.16
CA VAL A 83 -0.97 2.83 -8.41
C VAL A 83 -2.12 3.15 -9.36
N LYS A 84 -3.04 2.20 -9.51
CA LYS A 84 -4.35 2.45 -10.07
C LYS A 84 -5.24 2.99 -8.94
N ILE A 85 -5.59 4.27 -9.03
CA ILE A 85 -6.44 4.92 -8.04
C ILE A 85 -7.90 4.48 -8.27
N PRO A 86 -8.62 3.98 -7.25
CA PRO A 86 -10.00 3.56 -7.42
C PRO A 86 -10.90 4.75 -7.77
N SER A 87 -11.91 4.52 -8.61
CA SER A 87 -12.92 5.51 -8.95
C SER A 87 -14.06 5.47 -7.93
N GLY A 88 -14.44 6.64 -7.45
CA GLY A 88 -15.47 6.80 -6.44
C GLY A 88 -14.94 6.84 -5.00
N SER A 89 -15.84 6.98 -4.07
CA SER A 89 -15.55 7.08 -2.62
C SER A 89 -15.70 5.71 -1.95
N ILE A 90 -14.74 4.80 -2.19
CA ILE A 90 -14.73 3.47 -1.53
C ILE A 90 -14.25 3.62 -0.09
N SER A 91 -13.12 4.29 0.11
CA SER A 91 -12.52 4.64 1.39
C SER A 91 -11.66 5.91 1.22
N ARG A 92 -10.48 5.99 1.83
CA ARG A 92 -9.63 7.19 1.86
C ARG A 92 -8.77 7.41 0.61
N LEU A 93 -8.60 6.40 -0.24
CA LEU A 93 -7.91 6.51 -1.53
C LEU A 93 -8.95 6.46 -2.64
N GLY A 94 -8.98 7.44 -3.53
CA GLY A 94 -9.93 7.45 -4.63
C GLY A 94 -9.96 8.74 -5.42
N HIS A 95 -10.79 8.78 -6.45
CA HIS A 95 -11.08 9.99 -7.20
C HIS A 95 -12.54 10.07 -7.62
N ILE A 96 -13.08 11.29 -7.70
CA ILE A 96 -14.40 11.59 -8.25
C ILE A 96 -14.21 12.66 -9.32
N GLY A 97 -14.49 12.29 -10.57
CA GLY A 97 -14.15 13.14 -11.70
C GLY A 97 -12.65 13.46 -11.72
N GLN A 98 -12.30 14.74 -11.69
CA GLN A 98 -10.92 15.24 -11.67
C GLN A 98 -10.39 15.55 -10.26
N SER A 99 -11.15 15.29 -9.21
CA SER A 99 -10.70 15.46 -7.83
C SER A 99 -10.14 14.16 -7.28
N TYR A 100 -8.89 14.18 -6.81
CA TYR A 100 -8.16 13.03 -6.32
C TYR A 100 -7.85 13.18 -4.83
N GLN A 101 -8.11 12.13 -4.07
CA GLN A 101 -7.63 11.98 -2.69
C GLN A 101 -6.66 10.80 -2.67
N ILE A 102 -5.36 11.10 -2.52
CA ILE A 102 -4.30 10.12 -2.65
C ILE A 102 -3.65 9.92 -1.30
N THR A 103 -4.13 8.93 -0.54
CA THR A 103 -3.63 8.56 0.78
C THR A 103 -3.05 7.16 0.77
N GLN A 104 -2.02 6.90 1.58
CA GLN A 104 -1.43 5.56 1.76
C GLN A 104 -1.01 4.88 0.44
N TRP A 105 -0.54 5.67 -0.51
CA TRP A 105 -0.37 5.31 -1.92
C TRP A 105 0.98 4.67 -2.26
N TYR A 106 2.00 4.83 -1.42
CA TYR A 106 3.33 4.32 -1.67
C TYR A 106 3.65 3.07 -0.82
N PRO A 107 4.58 2.20 -1.27
CA PRO A 107 5.03 1.07 -0.45
C PRO A 107 5.75 1.56 0.79
N LYS A 108 5.31 1.19 1.99
CA LYS A 108 5.97 1.60 3.23
C LYS A 108 6.30 0.42 4.14
N PRO A 109 7.39 0.46 4.92
CA PRO A 109 7.72 -0.59 5.87
C PRO A 109 6.63 -0.73 6.93
N ALA A 110 6.36 -1.97 7.35
CA ALA A 110 5.64 -2.21 8.59
C ALA A 110 6.53 -1.80 9.77
N VAL A 111 5.92 -1.43 10.88
CA VAL A 111 6.66 -1.17 12.12
C VAL A 111 7.28 -2.46 12.64
N PHE A 112 8.48 -2.34 13.19
CA PHE A 112 9.17 -3.40 13.91
C PHE A 112 9.53 -2.88 15.30
N ASP A 113 9.02 -3.52 16.33
CA ASP A 113 9.31 -3.19 17.73
C ASP A 113 9.70 -4.44 18.55
N HIS A 114 9.68 -4.34 19.87
CA HIS A 114 10.02 -5.43 20.80
C HIS A 114 9.10 -6.66 20.68
N LYS A 115 7.92 -6.51 20.05
CA LYS A 115 6.99 -7.62 19.75
C LYS A 115 7.19 -8.19 18.35
N GLY A 116 8.08 -7.59 17.54
CA GLY A 116 8.36 -7.98 16.17
C GLY A 116 7.67 -7.10 15.12
N TRP A 117 7.41 -7.68 13.94
CA TRP A 117 6.78 -6.97 12.84
C TRP A 117 5.27 -6.83 13.03
N HIS A 118 4.74 -5.64 12.71
CA HIS A 118 3.31 -5.32 12.71
C HIS A 118 2.76 -5.14 11.28
N PRO A 119 2.59 -6.24 10.51
CA PRO A 119 2.05 -6.16 9.15
C PRO A 119 0.51 -6.06 9.21
N ILE A 120 0.01 -4.83 9.22
CA ILE A 120 -1.43 -4.53 9.35
C ILE A 120 -2.04 -4.37 7.96
N PRO A 121 -3.12 -5.11 7.59
CA PRO A 121 -3.84 -4.88 6.37
C PRO A 121 -4.57 -3.53 6.41
N TYR A 122 -4.87 -2.97 5.23
CA TYR A 122 -5.66 -1.75 5.14
C TYR A 122 -7.10 -1.99 5.56
N LEU A 123 -7.62 -1.10 6.40
CA LEU A 123 -9.00 -1.11 6.88
C LEU A 123 -9.66 0.25 6.65
N ASN A 124 -10.98 0.27 6.48
CA ASN A 124 -11.80 1.48 6.43
C ASN A 124 -11.90 2.12 7.83
N GLN A 125 -12.11 1.29 8.84
CA GLN A 125 -12.14 1.66 10.26
C GLN A 125 -10.93 1.05 10.96
N GLY A 126 -10.17 1.85 11.68
CA GLY A 126 -8.96 1.45 12.39
C GLY A 126 -7.83 2.46 12.19
N GLU A 127 -6.85 2.41 13.07
CA GLU A 127 -5.68 3.28 13.04
C GLU A 127 -4.53 2.63 12.27
N PHE A 128 -3.79 3.46 11.53
CA PHE A 128 -2.58 3.03 10.85
C PHE A 128 -1.39 3.10 11.81
N TYR A 129 -0.66 2.00 11.92
CA TYR A 129 0.57 1.95 12.69
C TYR A 129 1.77 2.19 11.77
N SER A 130 2.47 3.29 11.96
CA SER A 130 3.62 3.71 11.14
C SER A 130 4.62 4.46 12.00
N GLU A 131 5.90 4.27 11.70
CA GLU A 131 6.96 5.09 12.27
C GLU A 131 7.05 6.45 11.58
N TYR A 132 7.60 7.42 12.29
CA TYR A 132 7.99 8.71 11.74
C TYR A 132 9.20 8.56 10.83
N GLY A 133 9.36 9.48 9.89
CA GLY A 133 10.49 9.51 8.97
C GLY A 133 10.59 10.85 8.25
N SER A 134 11.71 11.06 7.59
CA SER A 134 11.89 12.17 6.65
C SER A 134 11.44 11.76 5.26
N PHE A 135 10.76 12.66 4.57
CA PHE A 135 10.25 12.45 3.21
C PHE A 135 10.79 13.54 2.29
N ASP A 136 11.32 13.11 1.16
CA ASP A 136 11.64 13.97 0.02
C ASP A 136 10.77 13.52 -1.15
N VAL A 137 9.83 14.38 -1.55
CA VAL A 137 8.77 14.04 -2.50
C VAL A 137 8.77 15.01 -3.66
N SER A 138 8.99 14.50 -4.87
CA SER A 138 8.83 15.26 -6.10
C SER A 138 7.55 14.81 -6.81
N ILE A 139 6.64 15.73 -7.06
CA ILE A 139 5.35 15.44 -7.70
C ILE A 139 5.26 16.18 -9.03
N THR A 140 4.98 15.44 -10.10
CA THR A 140 4.69 16.01 -11.41
C THR A 140 3.25 15.73 -11.76
N VAL A 141 2.49 16.78 -12.04
CA VAL A 141 1.08 16.71 -12.45
C VAL A 141 0.84 17.48 -13.74
N PRO A 142 -0.22 17.19 -14.50
CA PRO A 142 -0.65 18.03 -15.58
C PRO A 142 -0.91 19.48 -15.11
N LYS A 143 -0.65 20.47 -15.97
CA LYS A 143 -0.70 21.91 -15.64
C LYS A 143 -2.05 22.43 -15.12
N ASN A 144 -3.11 21.68 -15.34
CA ASN A 144 -4.47 21.98 -14.87
C ASN A 144 -4.80 21.40 -13.50
N TYR A 145 -3.84 20.74 -12.85
CA TYR A 145 -3.97 20.25 -11.46
C TYR A 145 -3.19 21.13 -10.48
N VAL A 146 -3.70 21.19 -9.28
CA VAL A 146 -3.05 21.81 -8.11
C VAL A 146 -2.86 20.71 -7.06
N VAL A 147 -1.68 20.68 -6.41
CA VAL A 147 -1.33 19.74 -5.33
C VAL A 147 -1.33 20.50 -4.01
#